data_82576fe794d40385a2158f19eb55c847
#
_entry.id   82576fe794d40385a2158f19eb55c847
#
_cell.length_a   1.000
_cell.length_b   1.000
_cell.length_c   1.000
_cell.angle_alpha   90.00
_cell.angle_beta   90.00
_cell.angle_gamma   90.00
#
_symmetry.space_group_name_H-M   'P 1'
#
loop_
_entity.id
_entity.type
_entity.pdbx_description
1 polymer ?
#
loop_
_entity_poly.entity_id
_entity_poly.type
_entity_poly.pdbx_seq_one_letter_code
_entity_poly.pdbx_strand_id
1 'polypeptide(L)'
;MKAKMCEKYKINSNVLRLPETIKETIKESELIEIVNSHNNDNSVHGILIQLPLPKHICEDNILNTVHINKDVDGFNIQNVGKLSINAKPKFVPCTPDGCIEMLKYYNIDVTGKRAVVIGRSRIVGLPLAHLLLRENATVSICHSKTQNMQSITKSADLIFAACGKANFIDNTMVKDNAIIID
;
A
#
# COMPACT_ATOMS: atom_id res chain seq x y z
N MET A 1 9.41 -3.88 -14.42
CA MET A 1 10.09 -4.35 -13.19
C MET A 1 9.40 -5.59 -12.61
N LYS A 2 8.09 -5.59 -12.32
CA LYS A 2 7.34 -6.73 -11.72
C LYS A 2 7.49 -8.04 -12.52
N ALA A 3 7.27 -8.03 -13.84
CA ALA A 3 7.40 -9.24 -14.69
C ALA A 3 8.80 -9.87 -14.63
N LYS A 4 9.89 -9.07 -14.61
CA LYS A 4 11.26 -9.58 -14.45
C LYS A 4 11.49 -10.23 -13.09
N MET A 5 10.84 -9.73 -12.04
CA MET A 5 10.93 -10.35 -10.72
C MET A 5 10.14 -11.66 -10.67
N CYS A 6 8.96 -11.72 -11.30
CA CYS A 6 8.20 -12.94 -11.44
C CYS A 6 9.04 -14.02 -12.14
N GLU A 7 9.67 -13.69 -13.26
CA GLU A 7 10.56 -14.60 -13.99
C GLU A 7 11.70 -15.12 -13.10
N LYS A 8 12.38 -14.21 -12.39
CA LYS A 8 13.48 -14.56 -11.45
C LYS A 8 13.03 -15.58 -10.39
N TYR A 9 11.82 -15.43 -9.88
CA TYR A 9 11.26 -16.31 -8.86
C TYR A 9 10.39 -17.45 -9.42
N LYS A 10 10.44 -17.70 -10.73
CA LYS A 10 9.69 -18.78 -11.41
C LYS A 10 8.18 -18.66 -11.23
N ILE A 11 7.68 -17.43 -11.14
CA ILE A 11 6.24 -17.12 -11.13
C ILE A 11 5.82 -16.85 -12.57
N ASN A 12 4.87 -17.63 -13.08
CA ASN A 12 4.29 -17.37 -14.39
C ASN A 12 3.46 -16.08 -14.35
N SER A 13 3.83 -15.08 -15.15
CA SER A 13 3.22 -13.75 -15.13
C SER A 13 2.69 -13.39 -16.51
N ASN A 14 1.40 -13.13 -16.60
CA ASN A 14 0.75 -12.60 -17.79
C ASN A 14 0.44 -11.13 -17.59
N VAL A 15 0.87 -10.26 -18.51
CA VAL A 15 0.64 -8.80 -18.43
C VAL A 15 -0.35 -8.41 -19.51
N LEU A 16 -1.57 -8.10 -19.11
CA LEU A 16 -2.60 -7.56 -20.00
C LEU A 16 -2.43 -6.04 -20.12
N ARG A 17 -2.16 -5.56 -21.31
CA ARG A 17 -2.14 -4.13 -21.61
C ARG A 17 -3.42 -3.78 -22.34
N LEU A 18 -4.22 -2.93 -21.70
CA LEU A 18 -5.51 -2.52 -22.23
C LEU A 18 -5.40 -1.13 -22.88
N PRO A 19 -6.21 -0.84 -23.91
CA PRO A 19 -6.16 0.46 -24.60
C PRO A 19 -6.48 1.61 -23.67
N GLU A 20 -5.66 2.67 -23.73
CA GLU A 20 -5.77 3.89 -22.92
C GLU A 20 -5.81 5.15 -23.80
N THR A 21 -6.03 5.01 -25.12
CA THR A 21 -6.00 6.13 -26.05
C THR A 21 -7.36 6.84 -26.13
N ILE A 22 -7.35 8.13 -26.56
CA ILE A 22 -8.59 8.95 -26.73
C ILE A 22 -9.58 8.28 -27.69
N LYS A 23 -9.13 7.43 -28.60
CA LYS A 23 -9.97 6.73 -29.59
C LYS A 23 -10.45 5.36 -29.14
N GLU A 24 -9.70 4.69 -28.27
CA GLU A 24 -10.02 3.36 -27.76
C GLU A 24 -9.68 3.33 -26.27
N THR A 25 -10.66 3.62 -25.44
CA THR A 25 -10.55 3.49 -23.98
C THR A 25 -11.38 2.31 -23.53
N ILE A 26 -10.79 1.42 -22.75
CA ILE A 26 -11.55 0.34 -22.11
C ILE A 26 -12.64 0.92 -21.21
N LYS A 27 -13.83 0.36 -21.26
CA LYS A 27 -14.93 0.70 -20.36
C LYS A 27 -14.74 -0.02 -19.02
N GLU A 28 -15.27 0.57 -17.96
CA GLU A 28 -15.25 -0.05 -16.63
C GLU A 28 -15.90 -1.44 -16.63
N SER A 29 -17.03 -1.61 -17.33
CA SER A 29 -17.71 -2.90 -17.45
C SER A 29 -16.85 -3.98 -18.11
N GLU A 30 -16.11 -3.63 -19.15
CA GLU A 30 -15.21 -4.54 -19.85
C GLU A 30 -14.04 -4.96 -18.94
N LEU A 31 -13.50 -4.01 -18.17
CA LEU A 31 -12.45 -4.33 -17.19
C LEU A 31 -12.96 -5.26 -16.09
N ILE A 32 -14.19 -5.02 -15.60
CA ILE A 32 -14.87 -5.90 -14.62
C ILE A 32 -15.03 -7.32 -15.18
N GLU A 33 -15.44 -7.46 -16.45
CA GLU A 33 -15.58 -8.77 -17.10
C GLU A 33 -14.24 -9.50 -17.21
N ILE A 34 -13.16 -8.80 -17.58
CA ILE A 34 -11.80 -9.35 -17.61
C ILE A 34 -11.38 -9.83 -16.22
N VAL A 35 -11.58 -9.03 -15.18
CA VAL A 35 -11.23 -9.40 -13.81
C VAL A 35 -12.03 -10.62 -13.37
N ASN A 36 -13.34 -10.67 -13.66
CA ASN A 36 -14.20 -11.80 -13.31
C ASN A 36 -13.80 -13.08 -14.04
N SER A 37 -13.40 -13.00 -15.30
CA SER A 37 -12.86 -14.14 -16.03
C SER A 37 -11.64 -14.72 -15.33
N HIS A 38 -10.71 -13.89 -14.87
CA HIS A 38 -9.51 -14.33 -14.14
C HIS A 38 -9.83 -14.78 -12.69
N ASN A 39 -10.86 -14.21 -12.05
CA ASN A 39 -11.36 -14.72 -10.77
C ASN A 39 -11.84 -16.17 -10.86
N ASN A 40 -12.50 -16.52 -11.96
CA ASN A 40 -13.08 -17.84 -12.19
C ASN A 40 -12.07 -18.87 -12.77
N ASP A 41 -10.91 -18.43 -13.22
CA ASP A 41 -9.86 -19.30 -13.74
C ASP A 41 -9.01 -19.86 -12.60
N ASN A 42 -9.10 -21.16 -12.33
CA ASN A 42 -8.35 -21.83 -11.28
C ASN A 42 -6.83 -21.87 -11.55
N SER A 43 -6.37 -21.63 -12.76
CA SER A 43 -4.94 -21.52 -13.09
C SER A 43 -4.35 -20.17 -12.70
N VAL A 44 -5.19 -19.15 -12.45
CA VAL A 44 -4.79 -17.81 -11.99
C VAL A 44 -4.80 -17.77 -10.48
N HIS A 45 -3.63 -17.64 -9.86
CA HIS A 45 -3.47 -17.63 -8.41
C HIS A 45 -3.43 -16.22 -7.79
N GLY A 46 -3.17 -15.20 -8.60
CA GLY A 46 -3.12 -13.81 -8.16
C GLY A 46 -3.45 -12.83 -9.26
N ILE A 47 -4.13 -11.75 -8.92
CA ILE A 47 -4.51 -10.66 -9.82
C ILE A 47 -3.99 -9.36 -9.24
N LEU A 48 -3.30 -8.58 -10.07
CA LEU A 48 -2.78 -7.28 -9.72
C LEU A 48 -3.33 -6.24 -10.68
N ILE A 49 -3.98 -5.22 -10.13
CA ILE A 49 -4.46 -4.07 -10.87
C ILE A 49 -3.43 -2.94 -10.75
N GLN A 50 -2.79 -2.59 -11.84
CA GLN A 50 -1.79 -1.51 -11.82
C GLN A 50 -2.47 -0.15 -11.69
N LEU A 51 -2.22 0.50 -10.56
CA LEU A 51 -2.70 1.87 -10.30
C LEU A 51 -1.68 2.93 -10.78
N PRO A 52 -2.14 4.18 -11.09
CA PRO A 52 -3.56 4.61 -11.10
C PRO A 52 -4.32 4.12 -12.32
N LEU A 53 -5.65 3.99 -12.20
CA LEU A 53 -6.54 3.75 -13.33
C LEU A 53 -6.90 5.06 -14.04
N PRO A 54 -7.36 5.02 -15.32
CA PRO A 54 -7.92 6.18 -16.01
C PRO A 54 -9.10 6.78 -15.23
N LYS A 55 -9.24 8.11 -15.25
CA LYS A 55 -10.22 8.85 -14.43
C LYS A 55 -11.69 8.46 -14.63
N HIS A 56 -12.03 7.86 -15.77
CA HIS A 56 -13.39 7.42 -16.08
C HIS A 56 -13.72 6.05 -15.48
N ILE A 57 -12.76 5.35 -14.89
CA ILE A 57 -12.92 4.07 -14.23
C ILE A 57 -12.91 4.29 -12.72
N CYS A 58 -13.90 3.76 -12.03
CA CYS A 58 -13.93 3.76 -10.56
C CYS A 58 -12.96 2.72 -10.00
N GLU A 59 -11.85 3.16 -9.41
CA GLU A 59 -10.84 2.26 -8.84
C GLU A 59 -11.44 1.32 -7.79
N ASP A 60 -12.37 1.82 -6.96
CA ASP A 60 -13.02 1.02 -5.91
C ASP A 60 -13.81 -0.16 -6.48
N ASN A 61 -14.54 0.05 -7.56
CA ASN A 61 -15.30 -1.01 -8.21
C ASN A 61 -14.36 -2.11 -8.72
N ILE A 62 -13.27 -1.72 -9.38
CA ILE A 62 -12.31 -2.68 -9.95
C ILE A 62 -11.58 -3.44 -8.84
N LEU A 63 -11.04 -2.74 -7.85
CA LEU A 63 -10.30 -3.38 -6.75
C LEU A 63 -11.18 -4.33 -5.95
N ASN A 64 -12.46 -3.99 -5.74
CA ASN A 64 -13.41 -4.85 -5.04
C ASN A 64 -13.93 -6.01 -5.91
N THR A 65 -13.80 -5.95 -7.22
CA THR A 65 -14.11 -7.06 -8.11
C THR A 65 -13.07 -8.18 -8.00
N VAL A 66 -11.82 -7.87 -7.68
CA VAL A 66 -10.76 -8.88 -7.49
C VAL A 66 -11.14 -9.78 -6.31
N HIS A 67 -11.17 -11.09 -6.55
CA HIS A 67 -11.49 -12.07 -5.51
C HIS A 67 -10.47 -12.02 -4.37
N ILE A 68 -10.92 -12.02 -3.12
CA ILE A 68 -10.07 -11.83 -1.93
C ILE A 68 -8.87 -12.79 -1.87
N ASN A 69 -9.02 -14.01 -2.37
CA ASN A 69 -7.94 -15.01 -2.41
C ASN A 69 -6.91 -14.77 -3.53
N LYS A 70 -7.20 -13.85 -4.46
CA LYS A 70 -6.35 -13.49 -5.59
C LYS A 70 -5.88 -12.03 -5.55
N ASP A 71 -6.30 -11.26 -4.55
CA ASP A 71 -5.96 -9.84 -4.33
C ASP A 71 -4.54 -9.71 -3.76
N VAL A 72 -3.53 -9.90 -4.60
CA VAL A 72 -2.12 -9.94 -4.15
C VAL A 72 -1.58 -8.59 -3.67
N ASP A 73 -2.24 -7.49 -3.97
CA ASP A 73 -1.89 -6.15 -3.45
C ASP A 73 -2.61 -5.81 -2.13
N GLY A 74 -3.60 -6.61 -1.71
CA GLY A 74 -4.35 -6.41 -0.46
C GLY A 74 -5.27 -5.17 -0.46
N PHE A 75 -5.75 -4.74 -1.64
CA PHE A 75 -6.56 -3.52 -1.79
C PHE A 75 -8.07 -3.78 -1.75
N ASN A 76 -8.50 -5.04 -1.85
CA ASN A 76 -9.91 -5.38 -1.69
C ASN A 76 -10.39 -4.97 -0.29
N ILE A 77 -11.60 -4.39 -0.23
CA ILE A 77 -12.18 -3.85 1.00
C ILE A 77 -12.21 -4.86 2.15
N GLN A 78 -12.32 -6.16 1.86
CA GLN A 78 -12.30 -7.20 2.88
C GLN A 78 -10.90 -7.37 3.49
N ASN A 79 -9.82 -7.28 2.71
CA ASN A 79 -8.45 -7.30 3.22
C ASN A 79 -8.17 -6.03 4.03
N VAL A 80 -8.55 -4.87 3.50
CA VAL A 80 -8.41 -3.56 4.18
C VAL A 80 -9.19 -3.55 5.49
N GLY A 81 -10.46 -4.00 5.47
CA GLY A 81 -11.30 -4.07 6.66
C GLY A 81 -10.71 -4.99 7.74
N LYS A 82 -10.24 -6.18 7.37
CA LYS A 82 -9.57 -7.09 8.31
C LYS A 82 -8.32 -6.46 8.92
N LEU A 83 -7.51 -5.78 8.11
CA LEU A 83 -6.32 -5.11 8.61
C LEU A 83 -6.68 -4.01 9.62
N SER A 84 -7.70 -3.20 9.34
CA SER A 84 -8.11 -2.07 10.18
C SER A 84 -8.68 -2.48 11.55
N ILE A 85 -9.30 -3.66 11.64
CA ILE A 85 -9.83 -4.20 12.91
C ILE A 85 -8.87 -5.19 13.59
N ASN A 86 -7.60 -5.19 13.20
CA ASN A 86 -6.57 -6.11 13.71
C ASN A 86 -6.89 -7.61 13.50
N ALA A 87 -7.80 -7.95 12.57
CA ALA A 87 -7.99 -9.32 12.13
C ALA A 87 -6.94 -9.69 11.06
N LYS A 88 -6.74 -10.99 10.82
CA LYS A 88 -5.78 -11.46 9.82
C LYS A 88 -6.32 -11.31 8.39
N PRO A 89 -5.80 -10.37 7.55
CA PRO A 89 -6.16 -10.30 6.15
C PRO A 89 -5.55 -11.49 5.39
N LYS A 90 -6.01 -11.75 4.18
CA LYS A 90 -5.38 -12.74 3.30
C LYS A 90 -4.08 -12.20 2.71
N PHE A 91 -4.10 -10.94 2.30
CA PHE A 91 -2.95 -10.20 1.80
C PHE A 91 -2.89 -8.82 2.44
N VAL A 92 -1.68 -8.30 2.56
CA VAL A 92 -1.37 -6.96 3.07
C VAL A 92 -0.70 -6.19 1.93
N PRO A 93 -0.94 -4.87 1.78
CA PRO A 93 -0.25 -4.07 0.78
C PRO A 93 1.27 -4.19 0.90
N CYS A 94 1.94 -4.49 -0.23
CA CYS A 94 3.35 -4.88 -0.25
C CYS A 94 4.30 -3.80 0.28
N THR A 95 4.06 -2.50 -0.01
CA THR A 95 4.94 -1.42 0.46
C THR A 95 4.88 -1.26 1.97
N PRO A 96 3.71 -1.16 2.62
CA PRO A 96 3.60 -1.15 4.08
C PRO A 96 4.21 -2.38 4.75
N ASP A 97 3.95 -3.57 4.20
CA ASP A 97 4.50 -4.83 4.73
C ASP A 97 6.03 -4.84 4.61
N GLY A 98 6.56 -4.37 3.49
CA GLY A 98 7.99 -4.21 3.29
C GLY A 98 8.65 -3.27 4.30
N CYS A 99 7.96 -2.21 4.75
CA CYS A 99 8.45 -1.35 5.82
C CYS A 99 8.57 -2.12 7.14
N ILE A 100 7.57 -2.94 7.48
CA ILE A 100 7.61 -3.78 8.69
C ILE A 100 8.71 -4.83 8.60
N GLU A 101 8.85 -5.49 7.45
CA GLU A 101 9.92 -6.48 7.24
C GLU A 101 11.31 -5.83 7.30
N MET A 102 11.46 -4.59 6.84
CA MET A 102 12.71 -3.82 6.97
C MET A 102 13.04 -3.56 8.45
N LEU A 103 12.06 -3.14 9.26
CA LEU A 103 12.25 -2.94 10.70
C LEU A 103 12.69 -4.24 11.38
N LYS A 104 12.06 -5.36 11.06
CA LYS A 104 12.45 -6.70 11.59
C LYS A 104 13.86 -7.08 11.16
N TYR A 105 14.21 -6.88 9.88
CA TYR A 105 15.53 -7.20 9.35
C TYR A 105 16.65 -6.46 10.09
N TYR A 106 16.43 -5.20 10.46
CA TYR A 106 17.38 -4.40 11.23
C TYR A 106 17.22 -4.54 12.75
N ASN A 107 16.37 -5.46 13.23
CA ASN A 107 16.08 -5.68 14.65
C ASN A 107 15.62 -4.40 15.37
N ILE A 108 14.82 -3.57 14.70
CA ILE A 108 14.24 -2.35 15.25
C ILE A 108 12.91 -2.70 15.93
N ASP A 109 12.91 -2.73 17.25
CA ASP A 109 11.69 -2.87 18.05
C ASP A 109 10.92 -1.55 18.07
N VAL A 110 9.65 -1.58 17.66
CA VAL A 110 8.76 -0.42 17.62
C VAL A 110 7.78 -0.38 18.79
N THR A 111 7.80 -1.36 19.67
CA THR A 111 6.92 -1.46 20.84
C THR A 111 7.02 -0.22 21.71
N GLY A 112 5.89 0.47 21.94
CA GLY A 112 5.83 1.70 22.72
C GLY A 112 6.47 2.94 22.08
N LYS A 113 7.09 2.80 20.91
CA LYS A 113 7.71 3.92 20.16
C LYS A 113 6.66 4.81 19.49
N ARG A 114 7.00 6.08 19.35
CA ARG A 114 6.20 7.06 18.60
C ARG A 114 6.55 6.97 17.12
N ALA A 115 5.62 6.46 16.33
CA ALA A 115 5.75 6.37 14.88
C ALA A 115 4.87 7.44 14.20
N VAL A 116 5.44 8.20 13.29
CA VAL A 116 4.71 9.18 12.48
C VAL A 116 4.70 8.71 11.03
N VAL A 117 3.50 8.54 10.47
CA VAL A 117 3.31 8.24 9.05
C VAL A 117 2.87 9.52 8.34
N ILE A 118 3.67 10.01 7.40
CA ILE A 118 3.37 11.19 6.60
C ILE A 118 2.75 10.76 5.27
N GLY A 119 1.44 10.83 5.21
CA GLY A 119 0.60 10.36 4.12
C GLY A 119 -0.54 9.50 4.65
N ARG A 120 -1.69 9.55 3.95
CA ARG A 120 -2.90 8.78 4.32
C ARG A 120 -3.54 8.09 3.13
N SER A 121 -2.72 7.69 2.17
CA SER A 121 -3.20 6.93 1.02
C SER A 121 -3.70 5.54 1.46
N ARG A 122 -4.67 5.02 0.73
CA ARG A 122 -5.20 3.67 0.97
C ARG A 122 -4.20 2.56 0.64
N ILE A 123 -3.20 2.89 -0.18
CA ILE A 123 -2.21 1.92 -0.66
C ILE A 123 -0.94 1.86 0.19
N VAL A 124 -0.62 2.92 0.95
CA VAL A 124 0.59 2.97 1.79
C VAL A 124 0.30 3.49 3.18
N GLY A 125 -0.12 4.75 3.33
CA GLY A 125 -0.14 5.44 4.63
C GLY A 125 -1.08 4.79 5.64
N LEU A 126 -2.33 4.54 5.29
CA LEU A 126 -3.30 3.91 6.20
C LEU A 126 -2.92 2.46 6.54
N PRO A 127 -2.62 1.57 5.57
CA PRO A 127 -2.21 0.22 5.91
C PRO A 127 -0.94 0.17 6.77
N LEU A 128 0.04 1.04 6.52
CA LEU A 128 1.25 1.11 7.33
C LEU A 128 0.94 1.51 8.79
N ALA A 129 0.06 2.48 8.99
CA ALA A 129 -0.36 2.88 10.33
C ALA A 129 -1.02 1.70 11.08
N HIS A 130 -1.88 0.93 10.42
CA HIS A 130 -2.49 -0.26 11.01
C HIS A 130 -1.45 -1.35 11.34
N LEU A 131 -0.47 -1.57 10.47
CA LEU A 131 0.60 -2.54 10.74
C LEU A 131 1.45 -2.12 11.93
N LEU A 132 1.83 -0.84 12.02
CA LEU A 132 2.59 -0.31 13.15
C LEU A 132 1.82 -0.42 14.48
N LEU A 133 0.50 -0.18 14.45
CA LEU A 133 -0.36 -0.41 15.63
C LEU A 133 -0.35 -1.89 16.05
N ARG A 134 -0.35 -2.82 15.12
CA ARG A 134 -0.25 -4.26 15.41
C ARG A 134 1.08 -4.64 16.05
N GLU A 135 2.14 -3.94 15.70
CA GLU A 135 3.48 -4.09 16.31
C GLU A 135 3.62 -3.26 17.60
N ASN A 136 2.51 -2.79 18.19
CA ASN A 136 2.43 -2.02 19.45
C ASN A 136 3.12 -0.65 19.41
N ALA A 137 3.26 -0.02 18.26
CA ALA A 137 3.69 1.37 18.17
C ALA A 137 2.56 2.36 18.52
N THR A 138 2.91 3.53 19.03
CA THR A 138 1.99 4.67 19.13
C THR A 138 2.06 5.46 17.83
N VAL A 139 0.97 5.46 17.05
CA VAL A 139 0.99 5.97 15.67
C VAL A 139 0.27 7.30 15.53
N SER A 140 0.93 8.25 14.88
CA SER A 140 0.33 9.51 14.40
C SER A 140 0.36 9.55 12.88
N ILE A 141 -0.77 9.90 12.26
CA ILE A 141 -0.85 10.09 10.80
C ILE A 141 -0.86 11.58 10.49
N CYS A 142 0.12 12.05 9.73
CA CYS A 142 0.21 13.43 9.24
C CYS A 142 -0.16 13.49 7.74
N HIS A 143 -0.75 14.60 7.31
CA HIS A 143 -1.16 14.82 5.93
C HIS A 143 -1.17 16.32 5.59
N SER A 144 -1.48 16.67 4.35
CA SER A 144 -1.45 18.06 3.85
C SER A 144 -2.31 19.09 4.61
N LYS A 145 -3.19 18.63 5.50
CA LYS A 145 -4.02 19.50 6.37
C LYS A 145 -3.59 19.45 7.83
N THR A 146 -2.53 18.72 8.17
CA THR A 146 -2.01 18.65 9.54
C THR A 146 -1.37 19.97 9.91
N GLN A 147 -1.82 20.57 10.99
CA GLN A 147 -1.22 21.76 11.57
C GLN A 147 0.00 21.38 12.42
N ASN A 148 1.02 22.22 12.42
CA ASN A 148 2.23 22.04 13.22
C ASN A 148 2.89 20.66 13.05
N MET A 149 2.91 20.14 11.82
CA MET A 149 3.47 18.82 11.50
C MET A 149 4.88 18.66 12.06
N GLN A 150 5.69 19.69 11.97
CA GLN A 150 7.07 19.71 12.48
C GLN A 150 7.16 19.35 13.97
N SER A 151 6.25 19.83 14.81
CA SER A 151 6.26 19.50 16.25
C SER A 151 5.92 18.03 16.48
N ILE A 152 5.04 17.46 15.67
CA ILE A 152 4.65 16.05 15.74
C ILE A 152 5.82 15.16 15.31
N THR A 153 6.42 15.45 14.15
CA THR A 153 7.54 14.66 13.61
C THR A 153 8.78 14.76 14.48
N LYS A 154 9.06 15.94 15.05
CA LYS A 154 10.20 16.17 15.96
C LYS A 154 10.12 15.36 17.25
N SER A 155 8.92 14.91 17.66
CA SER A 155 8.73 14.05 18.83
C SER A 155 8.81 12.55 18.48
N ALA A 156 8.86 12.19 17.19
CA ALA A 156 8.80 10.81 16.73
C ALA A 156 10.12 10.06 16.91
N ASP A 157 10.02 8.76 17.22
CA ASP A 157 11.14 7.81 17.19
C ASP A 157 11.34 7.27 15.78
N LEU A 158 10.23 7.11 15.04
CA LEU A 158 10.21 6.62 13.66
C LEU A 158 9.35 7.55 12.80
N ILE A 159 9.83 7.86 11.59
CA ILE A 159 9.12 8.66 10.60
C ILE A 159 9.06 7.88 9.30
N PHE A 160 7.87 7.70 8.76
CA PHE A 160 7.63 7.06 7.46
C PHE A 160 7.14 8.11 6.47
N ALA A 161 7.93 8.39 5.44
CA ALA A 161 7.59 9.35 4.41
C ALA A 161 6.81 8.67 3.27
N ALA A 162 5.48 8.71 3.35
CA ALA A 162 4.57 8.13 2.36
C ALA A 162 3.80 9.21 1.57
N CYS A 163 4.44 10.36 1.32
CA CYS A 163 3.81 11.51 0.67
C CYS A 163 4.22 11.71 -0.79
N GLY A 164 5.16 10.92 -1.32
CA GLY A 164 5.62 10.99 -2.71
C GLY A 164 6.29 12.30 -3.10
N LYS A 165 6.93 12.98 -2.14
CA LYS A 165 7.65 14.25 -2.35
C LYS A 165 9.10 14.08 -1.94
N ALA A 166 10.00 14.14 -2.91
CA ALA A 166 11.44 14.11 -2.65
C ALA A 166 11.86 15.27 -1.72
N ASN A 167 12.80 14.99 -0.82
CA ASN A 167 13.36 15.96 0.12
C ASN A 167 12.30 16.65 1.01
N PHE A 168 11.22 15.92 1.34
CA PHE A 168 10.16 16.50 2.18
C PHE A 168 10.57 16.58 3.66
N ILE A 169 11.33 15.61 4.14
CA ILE A 169 11.83 15.56 5.51
C ILE A 169 13.18 16.27 5.58
N ASP A 170 13.31 17.23 6.48
CA ASP A 170 14.56 17.95 6.75
C ASP A 170 14.96 17.84 8.24
N ASN A 171 16.11 18.41 8.58
CA ASN A 171 16.68 18.38 9.93
C ASN A 171 15.83 19.11 10.98
N THR A 172 14.94 20.00 10.57
CA THR A 172 14.04 20.69 11.50
C THR A 172 12.85 19.84 11.91
N MET A 173 12.57 18.77 11.16
CA MET A 173 11.44 17.86 11.35
C MET A 173 11.79 16.61 12.14
N VAL A 174 13.05 16.40 12.47
CA VAL A 174 13.53 15.17 13.10
C VAL A 174 14.19 15.47 14.45
N LYS A 175 14.17 14.52 15.37
CA LYS A 175 15.02 14.53 16.55
C LYS A 175 16.28 13.69 16.33
N ASP A 176 17.26 13.83 17.22
CA ASP A 176 18.46 12.98 17.20
C ASP A 176 18.07 11.51 17.32
N ASN A 177 18.75 10.65 16.56
CA ASN A 177 18.54 9.22 16.50
C ASN A 177 17.14 8.77 16.03
N ALA A 178 16.34 9.63 15.40
CA ALA A 178 15.11 9.21 14.76
C ALA A 178 15.40 8.31 13.54
N ILE A 179 14.58 7.27 13.38
CA ILE A 179 14.65 6.37 12.23
C ILE A 179 13.73 6.89 11.15
N ILE A 180 14.23 7.03 9.92
CA ILE A 180 13.46 7.50 8.78
C ILE A 180 13.39 6.39 7.73
N ILE A 181 12.18 6.13 7.23
CA ILE A 181 11.93 5.23 6.10
C ILE A 181 11.16 6.02 5.03
N ASP A 182 11.77 6.13 3.80
CA ASP A 182 11.22 6.85 2.63
C ASP A 182 11.13 5.90 1.43
#